data_445e86f0a1a08bf025ecb28072c867c9
#
_entry.id   445e86f0a1a08bf025ecb28072c867c9
#
_cell.length_a   1.000
_cell.length_b   1.000
_cell.length_c   1.000
_cell.angle_alpha   90.00
_cell.angle_beta   90.00
_cell.angle_gamma   90.00
#
_symmetry.space_group_name_H-M   'P 1'
#
loop_
_entity.id
_entity.type
_entity.pdbx_description
1 polymer ?
#
loop_
_entity_poly.entity_id
_entity_poly.type
_entity_poly.pdbx_seq_one_letter_code
_entity_poly.pdbx_strand_id
1 'polypeptide(L)'
;MNQHVTHANQVYASAQSAAASSRVVASWRRCMTMHRLSPEEKRLPIRLTEEELRLARERSGKLVAHATGELDLLFQTVGRAGCCLLLTDRGGIALERRGVAGDDKDFHDIGLWTGSIWSEASIGTNGIGTAIADERSVSIIRDQHFFASTTNLSCTTAPIRDHRAQLVGALDVSTCRDDINEITLSIISQTVREAAMRIELQLFCSAFAAARFIVVPTESSAVSALLAVDGNDMVIGATRAARLALDIDDQRIAGGMPASDLLDEEANPEQEGLRGAERAALLRALSRTNGNVSQAAISLGMSRATLHRKIKRLGLH
;
A
#
# COMPACT_ATOMS: atom_id res chain seq x y z
N MET A 1 -20.66 27.06 -26.14
CA MET A 1 -20.87 25.60 -25.96
C MET A 1 -20.44 25.30 -24.51
N ASN A 2 -21.29 24.63 -23.73
CA ASN A 2 -21.05 24.50 -22.28
C ASN A 2 -19.83 23.57 -22.04
N GLN A 3 -18.84 24.01 -21.25
CA GLN A 3 -17.56 23.29 -20.99
C GLN A 3 -17.79 21.85 -20.49
N HIS A 4 -18.88 21.64 -19.74
CA HIS A 4 -19.29 20.31 -19.26
C HIS A 4 -19.67 19.34 -20.39
N VAL A 5 -20.39 19.81 -21.42
CA VAL A 5 -20.80 18.97 -22.56
C VAL A 5 -19.58 18.59 -23.39
N THR A 6 -18.62 19.49 -23.54
CA THR A 6 -17.38 19.22 -24.28
C THR A 6 -16.53 18.17 -23.58
N HIS A 7 -16.39 18.27 -22.26
CA HIS A 7 -15.62 17.29 -21.45
C HIS A 7 -16.28 15.89 -21.47
N ALA A 8 -17.59 15.81 -21.26
CA ALA A 8 -18.31 14.53 -21.31
C ALA A 8 -18.16 13.83 -22.67
N ASN A 9 -18.24 14.59 -23.78
CA ASN A 9 -18.02 14.04 -25.13
C ASN A 9 -16.58 13.49 -25.29
N GLN A 10 -15.57 14.14 -24.72
CA GLN A 10 -14.19 13.67 -24.74
C GLN A 10 -14.07 12.34 -23.97
N VAL A 11 -14.67 12.23 -22.78
CA VAL A 11 -14.69 11.00 -21.98
C VAL A 11 -15.34 9.85 -22.76
N TYR A 12 -16.52 10.08 -23.37
CA TYR A 12 -17.20 9.08 -24.18
C TYR A 12 -16.39 8.64 -25.40
N ALA A 13 -15.87 9.58 -26.18
CA ALA A 13 -15.08 9.26 -27.37
C ALA A 13 -13.82 8.45 -27.03
N SER A 14 -13.12 8.84 -25.98
CA SER A 14 -11.90 8.13 -25.53
C SER A 14 -12.22 6.74 -24.97
N ALA A 15 -13.30 6.60 -24.23
CA ALA A 15 -13.70 5.32 -23.67
C ALA A 15 -14.18 4.31 -24.73
N GLN A 16 -14.74 4.78 -25.84
CA GLN A 16 -15.16 3.94 -26.96
C GLN A 16 -14.01 3.55 -27.89
N SER A 17 -12.90 4.26 -27.88
CA SER A 17 -11.75 3.99 -28.75
C SER A 17 -11.05 2.70 -28.36
N ALA A 18 -11.03 1.71 -29.26
CA ALA A 18 -10.33 0.44 -29.03
C ALA A 18 -8.81 0.59 -28.88
N ALA A 19 -8.23 1.69 -29.39
CA ALA A 19 -6.79 1.98 -29.36
C ALA A 19 -6.34 2.62 -28.03
N ALA A 20 -7.26 3.05 -27.17
CA ALA A 20 -6.93 3.74 -25.93
C ALA A 20 -6.62 2.73 -24.82
N SER A 21 -5.34 2.47 -24.59
CA SER A 21 -4.80 1.56 -23.56
C SER A 21 -4.35 2.27 -22.29
N SER A 22 -4.66 3.57 -22.11
CA SER A 22 -4.24 4.31 -20.93
C SER A 22 -5.05 3.90 -19.69
N ARG A 23 -4.43 3.99 -18.50
CA ARG A 23 -5.08 3.71 -17.21
C ARG A 23 -6.29 4.61 -16.96
N VAL A 24 -6.21 5.87 -17.38
CA VAL A 24 -7.31 6.82 -17.28
C VAL A 24 -8.52 6.33 -18.06
N VAL A 25 -8.34 5.88 -19.30
CA VAL A 25 -9.41 5.34 -20.13
C VAL A 25 -9.98 4.04 -19.55
N ALA A 26 -9.14 3.18 -18.97
CA ALA A 26 -9.60 1.98 -18.27
C ALA A 26 -10.48 2.34 -17.07
N SER A 27 -10.08 3.36 -16.29
CA SER A 27 -10.90 3.90 -15.20
C SER A 27 -12.21 4.51 -15.69
N TRP A 28 -12.19 5.32 -16.76
CA TRP A 28 -13.42 5.87 -17.37
C TRP A 28 -14.41 4.78 -17.80
N ARG A 29 -13.92 3.71 -18.42
CA ARG A 29 -14.75 2.55 -18.77
C ARG A 29 -15.34 1.88 -17.54
N ARG A 30 -14.55 1.68 -16.48
CA ARG A 30 -14.99 1.13 -15.19
C ARG A 30 -16.09 1.98 -14.56
N CYS A 31 -15.90 3.30 -14.55
CA CYS A 31 -16.90 4.26 -14.06
C CYS A 31 -18.24 4.13 -14.79
N MET A 32 -18.23 4.04 -16.12
CA MET A 32 -19.46 3.92 -16.91
C MET A 32 -20.09 2.53 -16.81
N THR A 33 -19.30 1.46 -16.90
CA THR A 33 -19.85 0.09 -17.03
C THR A 33 -20.15 -0.55 -15.68
N MET A 34 -19.25 -0.43 -14.70
CA MET A 34 -19.41 -1.05 -13.38
C MET A 34 -20.15 -0.14 -12.41
N HIS A 35 -19.81 1.16 -12.40
CA HIS A 35 -20.41 2.12 -11.46
C HIS A 35 -21.63 2.85 -12.05
N ARG A 36 -21.92 2.67 -13.34
CA ARG A 36 -23.07 3.26 -14.04
C ARG A 36 -23.13 4.78 -13.93
N LEU A 37 -21.96 5.42 -13.93
CA LEU A 37 -21.83 6.86 -13.88
C LEU A 37 -21.92 7.45 -15.30
N SER A 38 -22.50 8.64 -15.41
CA SER A 38 -22.51 9.44 -16.64
C SER A 38 -21.61 10.67 -16.46
N PRO A 39 -20.65 10.95 -17.37
CA PRO A 39 -19.73 12.09 -17.22
C PRO A 39 -20.43 13.46 -17.32
N GLU A 40 -21.70 13.49 -17.75
CA GLU A 40 -22.54 14.71 -17.79
C GLU A 40 -23.06 15.10 -16.40
N GLU A 41 -23.07 14.18 -15.46
CA GLU A 41 -23.57 14.43 -14.11
C GLU A 41 -22.67 15.43 -13.36
N LYS A 42 -23.30 16.20 -12.50
CA LYS A 42 -22.60 17.04 -11.51
C LYS A 42 -22.64 16.34 -10.17
N ARG A 43 -21.52 15.81 -9.76
CA ARG A 43 -21.40 15.16 -8.44
C ARG A 43 -20.33 15.85 -7.60
N LEU A 44 -20.59 15.93 -6.31
CA LEU A 44 -19.62 16.24 -5.27
C LEU A 44 -19.43 14.99 -4.41
N PRO A 45 -18.29 14.84 -3.75
CA PRO A 45 -18.07 13.74 -2.84
C PRO A 45 -19.15 13.70 -1.75
N ILE A 46 -19.67 12.51 -1.48
CA ILE A 46 -20.54 12.26 -0.33
C ILE A 46 -19.72 12.53 0.92
N ARG A 47 -20.29 13.25 1.87
CA ARG A 47 -19.65 13.57 3.14
C ARG A 47 -20.28 12.79 4.28
N LEU A 48 -19.47 12.10 5.04
CA LEU A 48 -19.88 11.39 6.23
C LEU A 48 -20.29 12.36 7.34
N THR A 49 -21.15 11.90 8.24
CA THR A 49 -21.41 12.55 9.52
C THR A 49 -20.15 12.48 10.40
N GLU A 50 -20.07 13.32 11.43
CA GLU A 50 -18.93 13.30 12.36
C GLU A 50 -18.79 11.95 13.08
N GLU A 51 -19.90 11.30 13.40
CA GLU A 51 -19.90 9.97 14.03
C GLU A 51 -19.37 8.88 13.06
N GLU A 52 -19.80 8.88 11.82
CA GLU A 52 -19.30 7.95 10.80
C GLU A 52 -17.81 8.15 10.55
N LEU A 53 -17.35 9.40 10.50
CA LEU A 53 -15.93 9.72 10.35
C LEU A 53 -15.11 9.24 11.56
N ARG A 54 -15.64 9.46 12.79
CA ARG A 54 -15.01 8.97 14.01
C ARG A 54 -14.83 7.46 13.96
N LEU A 55 -15.87 6.71 13.58
CA LEU A 55 -15.81 5.26 13.42
C LEU A 55 -14.84 4.83 12.32
N ALA A 56 -14.76 5.55 11.20
CA ALA A 56 -13.80 5.27 10.14
C ALA A 56 -12.35 5.46 10.63
N ARG A 57 -12.08 6.53 11.39
CA ARG A 57 -10.78 6.79 12.01
C ARG A 57 -10.40 5.72 13.04
N GLU A 58 -11.33 5.26 13.85
CA GLU A 58 -11.09 4.20 14.82
C GLU A 58 -10.71 2.88 14.14
N ARG A 59 -11.44 2.48 13.09
CA ARG A 59 -11.09 1.29 12.29
C ARG A 59 -9.72 1.40 11.64
N SER A 60 -9.32 2.60 11.25
CA SER A 60 -8.06 2.90 10.57
C SER A 60 -6.97 3.39 11.54
N GLY A 61 -7.14 3.25 12.86
CA GLY A 61 -6.31 3.89 13.88
C GLY A 61 -4.81 3.61 13.74
N LYS A 62 -4.42 2.39 13.36
CA LYS A 62 -3.02 2.05 13.10
C LYS A 62 -2.47 2.82 11.89
N LEU A 63 -3.23 2.90 10.80
CA LEU A 63 -2.84 3.66 9.61
C LEU A 63 -2.65 5.14 9.95
N VAL A 64 -3.63 5.75 10.61
CA VAL A 64 -3.58 7.16 11.00
C VAL A 64 -2.38 7.44 11.91
N ALA A 65 -2.17 6.60 12.94
CA ALA A 65 -1.07 6.78 13.89
C ALA A 65 0.31 6.75 13.23
N HIS A 66 0.54 5.83 12.29
CA HIS A 66 1.83 5.73 11.58
C HIS A 66 1.97 6.72 10.42
N ALA A 67 0.86 7.22 9.86
CA ALA A 67 0.91 8.17 8.76
C ALA A 67 1.10 9.62 9.23
N THR A 68 0.70 9.99 10.45
CA THR A 68 0.66 11.38 10.91
C THR A 68 1.99 12.11 10.73
N GLY A 69 3.10 11.52 11.18
CA GLY A 69 4.42 12.13 11.05
C GLY A 69 4.88 12.29 9.60
N GLU A 70 4.57 11.30 8.75
CA GLU A 70 4.89 11.34 7.32
C GLU A 70 4.05 12.37 6.57
N LEU A 71 2.78 12.54 6.94
CA LEU A 71 1.92 13.60 6.42
C LEU A 71 2.49 14.98 6.73
N ASP A 72 2.94 15.21 7.97
CA ASP A 72 3.51 16.48 8.39
C ASP A 72 4.82 16.79 7.64
N LEU A 73 5.69 15.77 7.48
CA LEU A 73 6.93 15.89 6.73
C LEU A 73 6.68 16.15 5.23
N LEU A 74 5.77 15.41 4.62
CA LEU A 74 5.40 15.60 3.22
C LEU A 74 4.79 16.98 3.00
N PHE A 75 3.92 17.43 3.92
CA PHE A 75 3.31 18.74 3.82
C PHE A 75 4.32 19.90 3.92
N GLN A 76 5.36 19.77 4.76
CA GLN A 76 6.45 20.76 4.80
C GLN A 76 7.15 20.89 3.43
N THR A 77 7.20 19.80 2.66
CA THR A 77 7.85 19.76 1.34
C THR A 77 6.96 20.37 0.25
N VAL A 78 5.69 19.94 0.17
CA VAL A 78 4.80 20.27 -0.96
C VAL A 78 3.72 21.31 -0.62
N GLY A 79 3.45 21.58 0.64
CA GLY A 79 2.35 22.47 1.06
C GLY A 79 2.50 23.91 0.55
N ARG A 80 3.74 24.42 0.49
CA ARG A 80 4.03 25.77 -0.06
C ARG A 80 3.76 25.89 -1.56
N ALA A 81 3.65 24.77 -2.27
CA ALA A 81 3.26 24.74 -3.69
C ALA A 81 1.74 24.79 -3.90
N GLY A 82 0.94 25.12 -2.87
CA GLY A 82 -0.53 25.17 -2.96
C GLY A 82 -1.13 23.77 -3.09
N CYS A 83 -0.58 22.80 -2.37
CA CYS A 83 -1.06 21.43 -2.36
C CYS A 83 -1.85 21.11 -1.08
N CYS A 84 -2.89 20.29 -1.23
CA CYS A 84 -3.64 19.67 -0.16
C CYS A 84 -3.28 18.17 -0.10
N LEU A 85 -3.06 17.64 1.09
CA LEU A 85 -2.80 16.22 1.32
C LEU A 85 -4.03 15.57 1.96
N LEU A 86 -4.37 14.38 1.49
CA LEU A 86 -5.37 13.51 2.11
C LEU A 86 -4.79 12.13 2.39
N LEU A 87 -5.04 11.62 3.60
CA LEU A 87 -4.92 10.21 3.92
C LEU A 87 -6.32 9.60 3.89
N THR A 88 -6.49 8.51 3.15
CA THR A 88 -7.78 7.83 3.06
C THR A 88 -7.69 6.39 3.56
N ASP A 89 -8.84 5.81 3.93
CA ASP A 89 -8.97 4.37 4.09
C ASP A 89 -9.09 3.66 2.72
N ARG A 90 -9.19 2.34 2.73
CA ARG A 90 -9.35 1.53 1.51
C ARG A 90 -10.68 1.76 0.77
N GLY A 91 -11.65 2.43 1.39
CA GLY A 91 -12.92 2.83 0.78
C GLY A 91 -12.87 4.23 0.15
N GLY A 92 -11.73 4.92 0.25
CA GLY A 92 -11.57 6.29 -0.23
C GLY A 92 -12.16 7.35 0.71
N ILE A 93 -12.44 7.01 1.97
CA ILE A 93 -12.89 7.95 3.00
C ILE A 93 -11.69 8.77 3.47
N ALA A 94 -11.71 10.09 3.30
CA ALA A 94 -10.67 10.99 3.78
C ALA A 94 -10.64 11.04 5.32
N LEU A 95 -9.59 10.45 5.92
CA LEU A 95 -9.40 10.34 7.37
C LEU A 95 -8.67 11.55 7.93
N GLU A 96 -7.57 11.95 7.29
CA GLU A 96 -6.71 13.07 7.69
C GLU A 96 -6.44 14.00 6.52
N ARG A 97 -6.22 15.28 6.84
CA ARG A 97 -5.92 16.32 5.85
C ARG A 97 -4.77 17.20 6.33
N ARG A 98 -3.97 17.66 5.38
CA ARG A 98 -3.04 18.80 5.56
C ARG A 98 -3.26 19.78 4.42
N GLY A 99 -3.35 21.07 4.74
CA GLY A 99 -3.56 22.15 3.77
C GLY A 99 -3.26 23.51 4.39
N VAL A 100 -3.02 24.50 3.56
CA VAL A 100 -2.81 25.89 4.00
C VAL A 100 -4.19 26.56 4.16
N ALA A 101 -4.39 27.29 5.25
CA ALA A 101 -5.67 27.92 5.56
C ALA A 101 -6.16 28.89 4.45
N GLY A 102 -5.24 29.51 3.68
CA GLY A 102 -5.58 30.39 2.56
C GLY A 102 -6.29 29.67 1.40
N ASP A 103 -6.02 28.39 1.21
CA ASP A 103 -6.56 27.58 0.12
C ASP A 103 -7.74 26.70 0.58
N ASP A 104 -8.10 26.73 1.87
CA ASP A 104 -9.10 25.86 2.48
C ASP A 104 -10.48 25.97 1.84
N LYS A 105 -10.87 27.19 1.40
CA LYS A 105 -12.17 27.40 0.77
C LYS A 105 -12.29 26.62 -0.55
N ASP A 106 -11.31 26.73 -1.42
CA ASP A 106 -11.33 26.08 -2.73
C ASP A 106 -11.34 24.56 -2.60
N PHE A 107 -10.51 24.02 -1.71
CA PHE A 107 -10.48 22.57 -1.44
C PHE A 107 -11.76 22.07 -0.75
N HIS A 108 -12.35 22.88 0.15
CA HIS A 108 -13.60 22.53 0.81
C HIS A 108 -14.76 22.50 -0.17
N ASP A 109 -14.85 23.49 -1.07
CA ASP A 109 -15.92 23.61 -2.06
C ASP A 109 -15.93 22.43 -3.06
N ILE A 110 -14.77 21.86 -3.34
CA ILE A 110 -14.61 20.66 -4.19
C ILE A 110 -14.82 19.37 -3.39
N GLY A 111 -14.78 19.44 -2.07
CA GLY A 111 -14.92 18.28 -1.17
C GLY A 111 -13.58 17.55 -0.86
N LEU A 112 -12.43 18.18 -1.10
CA LEU A 112 -11.13 17.69 -0.61
C LEU A 112 -10.98 17.96 0.89
N TRP A 113 -11.84 17.29 1.67
CA TRP A 113 -12.00 17.51 3.10
C TRP A 113 -12.17 16.19 3.84
N THR A 114 -11.87 16.19 5.13
CA THR A 114 -12.07 15.00 5.98
C THR A 114 -13.54 14.57 6.00
N GLY A 115 -13.77 13.27 5.95
CA GLY A 115 -15.09 12.66 5.87
C GLY A 115 -15.66 12.55 4.45
N SER A 116 -15.04 13.14 3.45
CA SER A 116 -15.48 12.99 2.04
C SER A 116 -15.04 11.66 1.45
N ILE A 117 -15.88 11.07 0.57
CA ILE A 117 -15.66 9.77 -0.06
C ILE A 117 -15.22 9.97 -1.51
N TRP A 118 -13.98 9.56 -1.81
CA TRP A 118 -13.32 9.71 -3.11
C TRP A 118 -13.15 8.39 -3.87
N SER A 119 -14.02 7.40 -3.66
CA SER A 119 -14.01 6.17 -4.46
C SER A 119 -14.43 6.44 -5.91
N GLU A 120 -14.01 5.58 -6.87
CA GLU A 120 -14.48 5.65 -8.25
C GLU A 120 -16.01 5.55 -8.36
N ALA A 121 -16.65 4.76 -7.50
CA ALA A 121 -18.10 4.63 -7.45
C ALA A 121 -18.81 5.94 -7.05
N SER A 122 -18.14 6.79 -6.25
CA SER A 122 -18.69 8.08 -5.80
C SER A 122 -18.41 9.21 -6.79
N ILE A 123 -17.14 9.39 -7.18
CA ILE A 123 -16.66 10.58 -7.92
C ILE A 123 -16.03 10.21 -9.28
N GLY A 124 -16.22 9.00 -9.74
CA GLY A 124 -15.59 8.58 -10.99
C GLY A 124 -14.07 8.57 -10.91
N THR A 125 -13.40 8.65 -12.05
CA THR A 125 -11.94 8.71 -12.13
C THR A 125 -11.40 9.92 -11.39
N ASN A 126 -10.58 9.67 -10.37
CA ASN A 126 -9.87 10.65 -9.56
C ASN A 126 -8.61 9.98 -8.98
N GLY A 127 -7.68 10.76 -8.42
CA GLY A 127 -6.43 10.20 -7.89
C GLY A 127 -6.66 9.07 -6.90
N ILE A 128 -7.44 9.31 -5.84
CA ILE A 128 -7.68 8.38 -4.73
C ILE A 128 -8.40 7.12 -5.21
N GLY A 129 -9.56 7.28 -5.83
CA GLY A 129 -10.40 6.16 -6.26
C GLY A 129 -9.69 5.26 -7.27
N THR A 130 -8.97 5.85 -8.23
CA THR A 130 -8.24 5.10 -9.25
C THR A 130 -7.00 4.40 -8.68
N ALA A 131 -6.26 5.05 -7.75
CA ALA A 131 -5.13 4.40 -7.07
C ALA A 131 -5.55 3.18 -6.24
N ILE A 132 -6.70 3.28 -5.57
CA ILE A 132 -7.31 2.18 -4.79
C ILE A 132 -7.76 1.05 -5.73
N ALA A 133 -8.48 1.37 -6.81
CA ALA A 133 -9.02 0.39 -7.73
C ALA A 133 -7.92 -0.37 -8.52
N ASP A 134 -6.86 0.33 -8.92
CA ASP A 134 -5.73 -0.26 -9.66
C ASP A 134 -4.64 -0.81 -8.71
N GLU A 135 -4.73 -0.54 -7.41
CA GLU A 135 -3.69 -0.83 -6.41
C GLU A 135 -2.28 -0.36 -6.81
N ARG A 136 -2.20 0.76 -7.50
CA ARG A 136 -0.96 1.36 -8.02
C ARG A 136 -0.98 2.87 -7.88
N SER A 137 0.20 3.46 -7.77
CA SER A 137 0.32 4.92 -7.82
C SER A 137 -0.12 5.46 -9.17
N VAL A 138 -0.92 6.52 -9.13
CA VAL A 138 -1.46 7.20 -10.31
C VAL A 138 -1.35 8.71 -10.17
N SER A 139 -1.27 9.39 -11.30
CA SER A 139 -1.53 10.83 -11.38
C SER A 139 -2.72 11.04 -12.32
N ILE A 140 -3.74 11.76 -11.86
CA ILE A 140 -4.92 12.16 -12.61
C ILE A 140 -4.90 13.67 -12.72
N ILE A 141 -4.73 14.16 -13.92
CA ILE A 141 -4.43 15.58 -14.15
C ILE A 141 -5.59 16.19 -14.94
N ARG A 142 -6.22 17.23 -14.37
CA ARG A 142 -7.19 18.08 -15.05
C ARG A 142 -8.32 17.31 -15.76
N ASP A 143 -8.37 17.38 -17.06
CA ASP A 143 -9.37 16.75 -17.94
C ASP A 143 -9.34 15.22 -17.93
N GLN A 144 -8.37 14.62 -17.25
CA GLN A 144 -8.36 13.18 -16.98
C GLN A 144 -9.37 12.76 -15.90
N HIS A 145 -9.88 13.67 -15.09
CA HIS A 145 -10.95 13.37 -14.14
C HIS A 145 -12.24 13.03 -14.89
N PHE A 146 -13.09 12.20 -14.27
CA PHE A 146 -14.33 11.74 -14.91
C PHE A 146 -15.38 12.84 -15.01
N PHE A 147 -15.60 13.61 -13.95
CA PHE A 147 -16.56 14.70 -13.93
C PHE A 147 -15.92 16.05 -14.22
N ALA A 148 -16.61 16.87 -15.01
CA ALA A 148 -16.17 18.23 -15.30
C ALA A 148 -16.03 19.12 -14.05
N SER A 149 -16.72 18.81 -12.95
CA SER A 149 -16.62 19.52 -11.66
C SER A 149 -15.28 19.37 -10.97
N THR A 150 -14.48 18.38 -11.33
CA THR A 150 -13.17 18.10 -10.72
C THR A 150 -11.98 18.32 -11.66
N THR A 151 -12.23 18.83 -12.88
CA THR A 151 -11.18 19.07 -13.89
C THR A 151 -10.22 20.21 -13.55
N ASN A 152 -10.48 20.98 -12.51
CA ASN A 152 -9.52 21.95 -11.96
C ASN A 152 -8.46 21.31 -11.04
N LEU A 153 -8.61 20.03 -10.72
CA LEU A 153 -7.67 19.30 -9.87
C LEU A 153 -6.55 18.62 -10.67
N SER A 154 -5.36 18.59 -10.10
CA SER A 154 -4.29 17.69 -10.46
C SER A 154 -3.94 16.88 -9.20
N CYS A 155 -4.13 15.57 -9.26
CA CYS A 155 -4.00 14.66 -8.13
C CYS A 155 -2.86 13.67 -8.39
N THR A 156 -2.08 13.38 -7.37
CA THR A 156 -1.07 12.30 -7.37
C THR A 156 -1.27 11.45 -6.13
N THR A 157 -1.52 10.18 -6.32
CA THR A 157 -1.92 9.28 -5.24
C THR A 157 -1.09 7.99 -5.25
N ALA A 158 -0.70 7.52 -4.07
CA ALA A 158 -0.07 6.22 -3.85
C ALA A 158 -0.90 5.38 -2.88
N PRO A 159 -1.18 4.10 -3.19
CA PRO A 159 -1.82 3.19 -2.26
C PRO A 159 -0.88 2.86 -1.11
N ILE A 160 -1.46 2.56 0.06
CA ILE A 160 -0.74 2.13 1.26
C ILE A 160 -1.21 0.74 1.64
N ARG A 161 -0.25 -0.15 1.94
CA ARG A 161 -0.51 -1.52 2.35
C ARG A 161 -0.06 -1.79 3.77
N ASP A 162 -0.68 -2.76 4.40
CA ASP A 162 -0.31 -3.22 5.73
C ASP A 162 0.88 -4.22 5.69
N HIS A 163 1.19 -4.76 6.86
CA HIS A 163 2.25 -5.77 7.05
C HIS A 163 2.02 -7.10 6.31
N ARG A 164 0.81 -7.34 5.78
CA ARG A 164 0.44 -8.49 4.94
C ARG A 164 0.38 -8.14 3.46
N ALA A 165 0.83 -6.95 3.09
CA ALA A 165 0.71 -6.39 1.75
C ALA A 165 -0.74 -6.18 1.28
N GLN A 166 -1.72 -6.11 2.20
CA GLN A 166 -3.12 -5.83 1.90
C GLN A 166 -3.36 -4.33 1.85
N LEU A 167 -4.15 -3.87 0.88
CA LEU A 167 -4.51 -2.45 0.75
C LEU A 167 -5.30 -1.98 1.98
N VAL A 168 -4.81 -0.93 2.65
CA VAL A 168 -5.46 -0.32 3.82
C VAL A 168 -5.87 1.13 3.61
N GLY A 169 -5.32 1.80 2.60
CA GLY A 169 -5.64 3.18 2.29
C GLY A 169 -4.82 3.74 1.15
N ALA A 170 -4.86 5.06 1.01
CA ALA A 170 -4.07 5.79 0.03
C ALA A 170 -3.63 7.15 0.59
N LEU A 171 -2.47 7.62 0.12
CA LEU A 171 -1.95 8.97 0.35
C LEU A 171 -2.08 9.76 -0.94
N ASP A 172 -2.77 10.88 -0.88
CA ASP A 172 -3.02 11.78 -2.01
C ASP A 172 -2.41 13.16 -1.79
N VAL A 173 -1.88 13.73 -2.85
CA VAL A 173 -1.50 15.13 -2.96
C VAL A 173 -2.23 15.73 -4.15
N SER A 174 -3.08 16.70 -3.87
CA SER A 174 -3.92 17.38 -4.87
C SER A 174 -3.65 18.89 -4.88
N THR A 175 -3.76 19.50 -6.05
CA THR A 175 -3.64 20.95 -6.25
C THR A 175 -4.64 21.47 -7.26
N CYS A 176 -5.10 22.71 -7.07
CA CYS A 176 -5.93 23.45 -8.03
C CYS A 176 -5.09 24.41 -8.89
N ARG A 177 -3.79 24.49 -8.70
CA ARG A 177 -2.93 25.47 -9.39
C ARG A 177 -2.76 25.12 -10.87
N ASP A 178 -2.84 26.14 -11.72
CA ASP A 178 -2.70 26.01 -13.17
C ASP A 178 -1.24 26.06 -13.65
N ASP A 179 -0.36 26.59 -12.82
CA ASP A 179 1.06 26.85 -13.13
C ASP A 179 1.99 25.68 -12.78
N ILE A 180 1.45 24.54 -12.31
CA ILE A 180 2.26 23.34 -12.04
C ILE A 180 2.60 22.65 -13.36
N ASN A 181 3.92 22.56 -13.61
CA ASN A 181 4.45 21.89 -14.79
C ASN A 181 4.68 20.37 -14.55
N GLU A 182 4.96 19.64 -15.62
CA GLU A 182 5.18 18.17 -15.59
C GLU A 182 6.33 17.76 -14.67
N ILE A 183 7.39 18.56 -14.60
CA ILE A 183 8.57 18.27 -13.75
C ILE A 183 8.14 18.31 -12.29
N THR A 184 7.42 19.36 -11.89
CA THR A 184 6.90 19.49 -10.51
C THR A 184 5.95 18.34 -10.16
N LEU A 185 5.04 17.96 -11.07
CA LEU A 185 4.15 16.81 -10.87
C LEU A 185 4.93 15.50 -10.73
N SER A 186 6.00 15.31 -11.50
CA SER A 186 6.86 14.13 -11.39
C SER A 186 7.56 14.06 -10.04
N ILE A 187 8.08 15.19 -9.53
CA ILE A 187 8.70 15.29 -8.21
C ILE A 187 7.67 15.00 -7.11
N ILE A 188 6.49 15.60 -7.17
CA ILE A 188 5.39 15.33 -6.22
C ILE A 188 5.04 13.84 -6.26
N SER A 189 4.90 13.25 -7.44
CA SER A 189 4.58 11.84 -7.60
C SER A 189 5.62 10.92 -6.95
N GLN A 190 6.90 11.23 -7.10
CA GLN A 190 7.97 10.48 -6.46
C GLN A 190 7.90 10.62 -4.93
N THR A 191 7.75 11.85 -4.44
CA THR A 191 7.71 12.15 -3.00
C THR A 191 6.50 11.48 -2.31
N VAL A 192 5.33 11.45 -2.97
CA VAL A 192 4.13 10.77 -2.47
C VAL A 192 4.36 9.25 -2.36
N ARG A 193 4.97 8.64 -3.41
CA ARG A 193 5.31 7.21 -3.38
C ARG A 193 6.27 6.87 -2.25
N GLU A 194 7.29 7.69 -2.05
CA GLU A 194 8.27 7.48 -0.98
C GLU A 194 7.64 7.64 0.40
N ALA A 195 6.76 8.63 0.59
CA ALA A 195 6.02 8.80 1.85
C ALA A 195 5.10 7.60 2.13
N ALA A 196 4.36 7.12 1.12
CA ALA A 196 3.53 5.93 1.25
C ALA A 196 4.35 4.68 1.62
N MET A 197 5.51 4.48 0.99
CA MET A 197 6.42 3.37 1.33
C MET A 197 6.97 3.48 2.75
N ARG A 198 7.26 4.69 3.26
CA ARG A 198 7.70 4.88 4.65
C ARG A 198 6.58 4.54 5.64
N ILE A 199 5.32 4.90 5.33
CA ILE A 199 4.16 4.50 6.13
C ILE A 199 4.00 2.97 6.14
N GLU A 200 4.09 2.32 4.98
CA GLU A 200 4.04 0.85 4.88
C GLU A 200 5.14 0.19 5.73
N LEU A 201 6.35 0.72 5.68
CA LEU A 201 7.48 0.23 6.47
C LEU A 201 7.23 0.39 7.98
N GLN A 202 6.69 1.53 8.42
CA GLN A 202 6.34 1.75 9.83
C GLN A 202 5.24 0.79 10.29
N LEU A 203 4.21 0.56 9.47
CA LEU A 203 3.16 -0.42 9.74
C LEU A 203 3.74 -1.84 9.86
N PHE A 204 4.67 -2.21 8.99
CA PHE A 204 5.37 -3.49 9.02
C PHE A 204 6.22 -3.64 10.29
N CYS A 205 7.09 -2.69 10.58
CA CYS A 205 7.96 -2.75 11.75
C CYS A 205 7.15 -2.76 13.06
N SER A 206 6.05 -2.01 13.13
CA SER A 206 5.16 -2.01 14.28
C SER A 206 4.44 -3.35 14.49
N ALA A 207 4.03 -4.00 13.40
CA ALA A 207 3.37 -5.31 13.47
C ALA A 207 4.30 -6.42 13.96
N PHE A 208 5.60 -6.28 13.72
CA PHE A 208 6.64 -7.25 14.06
C PHE A 208 7.68 -6.67 15.05
N ALA A 209 7.23 -5.86 16.02
CA ALA A 209 8.12 -5.12 16.94
C ALA A 209 9.09 -6.00 17.74
N ALA A 210 8.76 -7.27 17.99
CA ALA A 210 9.62 -8.23 18.70
C ALA A 210 10.51 -9.06 17.75
N ALA A 211 10.38 -8.88 16.43
CA ALA A 211 11.15 -9.64 15.44
C ALA A 211 12.52 -9.01 15.18
N ARG A 212 13.45 -9.82 14.71
CA ARG A 212 14.66 -9.33 14.04
C ARG A 212 14.36 -9.12 12.56
N PHE A 213 14.87 -8.04 11.99
CA PHE A 213 14.70 -7.74 10.56
C PHE A 213 15.94 -8.10 9.77
N ILE A 214 15.73 -8.73 8.62
CA ILE A 214 16.80 -9.06 7.66
C ILE A 214 16.50 -8.29 6.37
N VAL A 215 17.50 -7.59 5.86
CA VAL A 215 17.42 -6.87 4.57
C VAL A 215 17.65 -7.89 3.45
N VAL A 216 16.71 -7.95 2.52
CA VAL A 216 16.82 -8.76 1.30
C VAL A 216 17.46 -7.92 0.21
N PRO A 217 18.55 -8.36 -0.42
CA PRO A 217 19.11 -7.69 -1.58
C PRO A 217 18.08 -7.63 -2.71
N THR A 218 17.91 -6.44 -3.30
CA THR A 218 17.06 -6.24 -4.48
C THR A 218 17.77 -5.35 -5.48
N GLU A 219 17.46 -5.49 -6.75
CA GLU A 219 18.01 -4.63 -7.81
C GLU A 219 17.64 -3.16 -7.63
N SER A 220 16.54 -2.87 -6.94
CA SER A 220 16.05 -1.52 -6.65
C SER A 220 16.44 -1.12 -5.23
N SER A 221 17.40 -0.20 -5.09
CA SER A 221 17.79 0.39 -3.80
C SER A 221 16.72 1.30 -3.17
N ALA A 222 15.64 1.62 -3.89
CA ALA A 222 14.63 2.57 -3.44
C ALA A 222 13.57 1.97 -2.49
N VAL A 223 13.52 0.64 -2.33
CA VAL A 223 12.48 -0.02 -1.57
C VAL A 223 13.09 -0.95 -0.53
N SER A 224 12.73 -0.76 0.74
CA SER A 224 13.18 -1.63 1.82
C SER A 224 12.52 -3.01 1.73
N ALA A 225 13.24 -3.98 1.19
CA ALA A 225 12.84 -5.37 1.19
C ALA A 225 13.30 -6.01 2.51
N LEU A 226 12.36 -6.28 3.41
CA LEU A 226 12.65 -6.80 4.75
C LEU A 226 11.90 -8.11 5.01
N LEU A 227 12.59 -9.03 5.66
CA LEU A 227 11.99 -10.17 6.35
C LEU A 227 11.95 -9.88 7.85
N ALA A 228 10.84 -10.20 8.50
CA ALA A 228 10.74 -10.29 9.94
C ALA A 228 10.94 -11.75 10.36
N VAL A 229 11.88 -12.01 11.27
CA VAL A 229 12.21 -13.37 11.73
C VAL A 229 12.07 -13.46 13.24
N ASP A 230 11.64 -14.61 13.71
CA ASP A 230 11.55 -14.91 15.15
C ASP A 230 12.89 -15.33 15.77
N GLY A 231 12.89 -15.66 17.06
CA GLY A 231 14.08 -16.13 17.79
C GLY A 231 14.67 -17.47 17.29
N ASN A 232 13.96 -18.19 16.43
CA ASN A 232 14.41 -19.46 15.82
C ASN A 232 14.80 -19.28 14.34
N ASP A 233 15.03 -18.03 13.90
CA ASP A 233 15.31 -17.69 12.51
C ASP A 233 14.21 -18.09 11.50
N MET A 234 12.95 -18.25 11.97
CA MET A 234 11.83 -18.52 11.11
C MET A 234 11.23 -17.21 10.60
N VAL A 235 10.93 -17.16 9.29
CA VAL A 235 10.25 -15.99 8.69
C VAL A 235 8.81 -15.95 9.20
N ILE A 236 8.44 -14.84 9.82
CA ILE A 236 7.10 -14.58 10.36
C ILE A 236 6.39 -13.43 9.62
N GLY A 237 7.12 -12.72 8.77
CA GLY A 237 6.58 -11.65 7.93
C GLY A 237 7.56 -11.21 6.87
N ALA A 238 7.04 -10.60 5.80
CA ALA A 238 7.84 -10.03 4.72
C ALA A 238 7.17 -8.79 4.16
N THR A 239 7.95 -7.73 3.90
CA THR A 239 7.45 -6.56 3.15
C THR A 239 7.05 -6.96 1.74
N ARG A 240 6.21 -6.16 1.07
CA ARG A 240 5.80 -6.42 -0.31
C ARG A 240 7.00 -6.57 -1.26
N ALA A 241 8.03 -5.76 -1.06
CA ALA A 241 9.24 -5.84 -1.87
C ALA A 241 9.99 -7.16 -1.66
N ALA A 242 10.12 -7.63 -0.41
CA ALA A 242 10.72 -8.93 -0.11
C ALA A 242 9.87 -10.09 -0.66
N ARG A 243 8.53 -9.98 -0.58
CA ARG A 243 7.62 -11.00 -1.15
C ARG A 243 7.81 -11.15 -2.65
N LEU A 244 7.94 -10.03 -3.37
CA LEU A 244 8.16 -10.04 -4.82
C LEU A 244 9.56 -10.54 -5.19
N ALA A 245 10.59 -10.12 -4.44
CA ALA A 245 11.96 -10.52 -4.73
C ALA A 245 12.22 -12.01 -4.47
N LEU A 246 11.56 -12.60 -3.47
CA LEU A 246 11.76 -13.99 -3.04
C LEU A 246 10.62 -14.93 -3.47
N ASP A 247 9.63 -14.43 -4.21
CA ASP A 247 8.43 -15.18 -4.63
C ASP A 247 7.76 -15.90 -3.45
N ILE A 248 7.48 -15.18 -2.36
CA ILE A 248 6.86 -15.73 -1.14
C ILE A 248 5.51 -15.08 -0.84
N ASP A 249 4.58 -15.89 -0.37
CA ASP A 249 3.25 -15.51 0.06
C ASP A 249 2.97 -15.88 1.54
N ASP A 250 1.77 -15.53 2.02
CA ASP A 250 1.37 -15.85 3.39
C ASP A 250 1.27 -17.35 3.65
N GLN A 251 0.98 -18.18 2.63
CA GLN A 251 0.89 -19.63 2.81
C GLN A 251 2.27 -20.24 3.02
N ARG A 252 3.27 -19.78 2.25
CA ARG A 252 4.66 -20.20 2.44
C ARG A 252 5.20 -19.78 3.80
N ILE A 253 4.94 -18.53 4.23
CA ILE A 253 5.32 -18.03 5.55
C ILE A 253 4.66 -18.87 6.65
N ALA A 254 3.34 -19.08 6.59
CA ALA A 254 2.60 -19.88 7.56
C ALA A 254 3.04 -21.36 7.58
N GLY A 255 3.54 -21.88 6.46
CA GLY A 255 4.11 -23.22 6.34
C GLY A 255 5.39 -23.46 7.15
N GLY A 256 5.99 -22.38 7.67
CA GLY A 256 7.25 -22.40 8.41
C GLY A 256 8.45 -22.45 7.46
N MET A 257 9.16 -21.32 7.37
CA MET A 257 10.27 -21.13 6.44
C MET A 257 11.47 -20.52 7.21
N PRO A 258 12.61 -21.21 7.30
CA PRO A 258 13.83 -20.60 7.81
C PRO A 258 14.33 -19.48 6.89
N ALA A 259 14.86 -18.40 7.48
CA ALA A 259 15.41 -17.30 6.71
C ALA A 259 16.60 -17.73 5.83
N SER A 260 17.40 -18.71 6.30
CA SER A 260 18.49 -19.31 5.53
C SER A 260 18.02 -19.88 4.19
N ASP A 261 16.87 -20.55 4.17
CA ASP A 261 16.33 -21.19 2.93
C ASP A 261 15.99 -20.15 1.83
N LEU A 262 15.91 -18.87 2.17
CA LEU A 262 15.57 -17.78 1.26
C LEU A 262 16.78 -16.93 0.85
N LEU A 263 17.85 -16.96 1.63
CA LEU A 263 18.99 -16.04 1.46
C LEU A 263 20.24 -16.75 0.93
N ASP A 264 20.25 -18.08 0.92
CA ASP A 264 21.43 -18.89 0.62
C ASP A 264 21.62 -19.26 -0.85
N GLU A 265 21.10 -18.46 -1.83
CA GLU A 265 21.48 -18.66 -3.24
C GLU A 265 22.99 -18.43 -3.52
N GLU A 266 23.73 -17.81 -2.59
CA GLU A 266 25.19 -17.61 -2.70
C GLU A 266 26.04 -18.37 -1.68
N ALA A 267 25.47 -19.09 -0.72
CA ALA A 267 26.23 -19.92 0.21
C ALA A 267 26.63 -21.24 -0.47
N ASN A 268 27.92 -21.42 -0.59
CA ASN A 268 28.59 -22.57 -1.19
C ASN A 268 27.93 -23.90 -0.78
N PRO A 269 27.27 -24.65 -1.71
CA PRO A 269 26.50 -25.86 -1.38
C PRO A 269 27.31 -26.98 -0.72
N GLU A 270 28.64 -26.88 -0.74
CA GLU A 270 29.53 -27.92 -0.23
C GLU A 270 29.77 -27.83 1.29
N GLN A 271 29.46 -26.72 1.97
CA GLN A 271 29.76 -26.56 3.41
C GLN A 271 28.57 -26.69 4.36
N GLU A 272 27.34 -26.50 3.90
CA GLU A 272 26.15 -26.65 4.78
C GLU A 272 25.44 -28.00 4.67
N GLY A 273 25.61 -28.74 3.65
CA GLY A 273 25.16 -30.09 3.41
C GLY A 273 24.01 -30.61 4.31
N LEU A 274 24.17 -31.80 4.83
CA LEU A 274 23.20 -32.49 5.70
C LEU A 274 22.87 -31.75 7.01
N ARG A 275 23.79 -30.95 7.56
CA ARG A 275 23.59 -30.22 8.83
C ARG A 275 22.63 -29.04 8.71
N GLY A 276 22.72 -28.27 7.63
CA GLY A 276 21.80 -27.15 7.36
C GLY A 276 20.40 -27.65 7.05
N ALA A 277 20.28 -28.68 6.20
CA ALA A 277 19.00 -29.33 5.90
C ALA A 277 18.33 -29.93 7.15
N GLU A 278 19.14 -30.57 8.03
CA GLU A 278 18.66 -31.11 9.31
C GLU A 278 18.17 -29.98 10.24
N ARG A 279 18.94 -28.89 10.37
CA ARG A 279 18.55 -27.69 11.15
C ARG A 279 17.24 -27.11 10.67
N ALA A 280 17.11 -26.87 9.38
CA ALA A 280 15.90 -26.33 8.76
C ALA A 280 14.67 -27.24 8.97
N ALA A 281 14.83 -28.56 8.83
CA ALA A 281 13.75 -29.51 9.07
C ALA A 281 13.27 -29.51 10.54
N LEU A 282 14.20 -29.41 11.49
CA LEU A 282 13.89 -29.36 12.93
C LEU A 282 13.15 -28.04 13.27
N LEU A 283 13.63 -26.90 12.76
CA LEU A 283 12.99 -25.60 12.97
C LEU A 283 11.58 -25.57 12.42
N ARG A 284 11.37 -26.07 11.20
CA ARG A 284 10.02 -26.18 10.60
C ARG A 284 9.08 -27.03 11.46
N ALA A 285 9.53 -28.16 11.96
CA ALA A 285 8.71 -29.04 12.80
C ALA A 285 8.36 -28.39 14.14
N LEU A 286 9.32 -27.73 14.80
CA LEU A 286 9.08 -27.01 16.04
C LEU A 286 8.13 -25.84 15.85
N SER A 287 8.29 -25.05 14.79
CA SER A 287 7.39 -23.93 14.46
C SER A 287 5.95 -24.40 14.24
N ARG A 288 5.73 -25.45 13.43
CA ARG A 288 4.39 -26.01 13.17
C ARG A 288 3.70 -26.56 14.42
N THR A 289 4.45 -26.92 15.43
CA THR A 289 3.94 -27.48 16.68
C THR A 289 4.00 -26.49 17.85
N ASN A 290 4.20 -25.19 17.58
CA ASN A 290 4.34 -24.14 18.59
C ASN A 290 5.36 -24.49 19.69
N GLY A 291 6.51 -25.06 19.31
CA GLY A 291 7.56 -25.49 20.23
C GLY A 291 7.29 -26.82 20.94
N ASN A 292 6.18 -27.52 20.65
CA ASN A 292 5.90 -28.82 21.27
C ASN A 292 6.81 -29.90 20.72
N VAL A 293 7.90 -30.16 21.45
CA VAL A 293 8.95 -31.11 21.06
C VAL A 293 8.40 -32.54 20.87
N SER A 294 7.36 -32.95 21.60
CA SER A 294 6.79 -34.29 21.45
C SER A 294 6.04 -34.43 20.11
N GLN A 295 5.25 -33.43 19.74
CA GLN A 295 4.54 -33.41 18.47
C GLN A 295 5.51 -33.21 17.27
N ALA A 296 6.52 -32.37 17.43
CA ALA A 296 7.57 -32.18 16.43
C ALA A 296 8.34 -33.49 16.17
N ALA A 297 8.66 -34.26 17.21
CA ALA A 297 9.33 -35.57 17.07
C ALA A 297 8.45 -36.56 16.29
N ILE A 298 7.15 -36.60 16.56
CA ILE A 298 6.19 -37.45 15.83
C ILE A 298 6.15 -37.04 14.36
N SER A 299 6.04 -35.74 14.07
CA SER A 299 5.97 -35.23 12.68
C SER A 299 7.24 -35.50 11.87
N LEU A 300 8.38 -35.65 12.53
CA LEU A 300 9.67 -35.97 11.91
C LEU A 300 9.99 -37.47 11.93
N GLY A 301 9.08 -38.32 12.42
CA GLY A 301 9.28 -39.76 12.47
C GLY A 301 10.41 -40.21 13.42
N MET A 302 10.69 -39.42 14.48
CA MET A 302 11.78 -39.71 15.42
C MET A 302 11.33 -39.70 16.89
N SER A 303 12.13 -40.28 17.78
CA SER A 303 11.82 -40.23 19.21
C SER A 303 12.07 -38.83 19.79
N ARG A 304 11.31 -38.47 20.84
CA ARG A 304 11.48 -37.22 21.58
C ARG A 304 12.93 -37.04 22.08
N ALA A 305 13.56 -38.13 22.57
CA ALA A 305 14.93 -38.10 23.04
C ALA A 305 15.95 -37.81 21.93
N THR A 306 15.69 -38.35 20.72
CA THR A 306 16.50 -38.09 19.53
C THR A 306 16.37 -36.62 19.11
N LEU A 307 15.15 -36.08 19.11
CA LEU A 307 14.92 -34.68 18.77
C LEU A 307 15.60 -33.74 19.78
N HIS A 308 15.50 -33.99 21.10
CA HIS A 308 16.21 -33.20 22.11
C HIS A 308 17.74 -33.20 21.93
N ARG A 309 18.35 -34.36 21.61
CA ARG A 309 19.78 -34.41 21.32
C ARG A 309 20.16 -33.60 20.09
N LYS A 310 19.34 -33.64 19.04
CA LYS A 310 19.56 -32.88 17.81
C LYS A 310 19.42 -31.36 18.06
N ILE A 311 18.36 -30.92 18.78
CA ILE A 311 18.15 -29.52 19.19
C ILE A 311 19.39 -29.02 19.94
N LYS A 312 19.87 -29.76 20.95
CA LYS A 312 21.08 -29.39 21.72
C LYS A 312 22.34 -29.35 20.87
N ARG A 313 22.53 -30.33 19.96
CA ARG A 313 23.69 -30.40 19.06
C ARG A 313 23.75 -29.24 18.06
N LEU A 314 22.59 -28.78 17.61
CA LEU A 314 22.46 -27.72 16.59
C LEU A 314 22.24 -26.31 17.19
N GLY A 315 22.29 -26.19 18.54
CA GLY A 315 22.16 -24.91 19.23
C GLY A 315 20.79 -24.24 19.08
N LEU A 316 19.73 -25.02 18.86
CA LEU A 316 18.35 -24.52 18.76
C LEU A 316 17.79 -24.45 20.20
N HIS A 317 17.47 -23.22 20.68
CA HIS A 317 16.93 -22.98 22.03
C HIS A 317 15.56 -22.31 21.93
#